data_abb8dc3e4cd2c0cdfc0320f1c6895351
#
_entry.id   abb8dc3e4cd2c0cdfc0320f1c6895351
#
_cell.length_a   1.000
_cell.length_b   1.000
_cell.length_c   1.000
_cell.angle_alpha   90.00
_cell.angle_beta   90.00
_cell.angle_gamma   90.00
#
_symmetry.space_group_name_H-M   'P 1'
#
loop_
_entity.id
_entity.type
_entity.pdbx_description
1 polymer ?
#
loop_
_entity_poly.entity_id
_entity_poly.type
_entity_poly.pdbx_seq_one_letter_code
_entity_poly.pdbx_strand_id
1 'polypeptide(L)'
;EAYQAFIDQIVGKLNQRSRSRFLEEQQALQALPEYGAVDYTLLSIKVTRSATIEVRRVVYSVPSRPIGERLQVRLYHDKLVLYVGQQVALTLPRIYPAPGQSRARCINYRHIIGSLAAKPQAFRFSQLRDNILPDDNYRELWQLVDDALPAQEACKWIVTVLRLACEYDSEHALGETLLQQARVGQFECTQTIQARFFTPQRAPELKSQQHSLQSYDALLSSLKAQAKHDVEVPF
;
A
#
# COMPACT_ATOMS: atom_id res chain seq x y z
N GLU A 1 -2.96 12.05 24.95
CA GLU A 1 -1.89 11.74 25.94
C GLU A 1 -2.36 11.92 27.38
N ALA A 2 -2.93 13.09 27.81
CA ALA A 2 -3.39 13.33 29.17
C ALA A 2 -4.48 12.34 29.64
N TYR A 3 -5.41 11.97 28.77
CA TYR A 3 -6.48 10.99 29.07
C TYR A 3 -5.92 9.59 29.26
N GLN A 4 -4.94 9.19 28.47
CA GLN A 4 -4.27 7.89 28.64
C GLN A 4 -3.51 7.81 29.96
N ALA A 5 -2.76 8.86 30.31
CA ALA A 5 -2.05 8.94 31.59
C ALA A 5 -2.99 8.86 32.80
N PHE A 6 -4.17 9.47 32.68
CA PHE A 6 -5.22 9.36 33.73
C PHE A 6 -5.75 7.92 33.85
N ILE A 7 -6.01 7.24 32.74
CA ILE A 7 -6.43 5.82 32.76
C ILE A 7 -5.35 4.96 33.40
N ASP A 8 -4.09 5.12 32.99
CA ASP A 8 -2.96 4.36 33.51
C ASP A 8 -2.79 4.54 35.02
N GLN A 9 -3.03 5.77 35.52
CA GLN A 9 -3.02 6.04 36.97
C GLN A 9 -4.13 5.29 37.70
N ILE A 10 -5.35 5.26 37.15
CA ILE A 10 -6.48 4.52 37.75
C ILE A 10 -6.20 3.04 37.74
N VAL A 11 -5.76 2.50 36.61
CA VAL A 11 -5.39 1.07 36.46
C VAL A 11 -4.27 0.69 37.43
N GLY A 12 -3.26 1.54 37.57
CA GLY A 12 -2.18 1.33 38.55
C GLY A 12 -2.71 1.20 39.99
N LYS A 13 -3.61 2.08 40.41
CA LYS A 13 -4.25 2.02 41.75
C LYS A 13 -5.10 0.75 41.95
N LEU A 14 -5.86 0.35 40.92
CA LEU A 14 -6.66 -0.88 40.96
C LEU A 14 -5.76 -2.12 41.04
N ASN A 15 -4.69 -2.16 40.26
CA ASN A 15 -3.74 -3.26 40.28
C ASN A 15 -3.04 -3.40 41.63
N GLN A 16 -2.71 -2.27 42.29
CA GLN A 16 -2.15 -2.31 43.65
C GLN A 16 -3.11 -2.92 44.66
N ARG A 17 -4.41 -2.59 44.59
CA ARG A 17 -5.42 -3.17 45.47
C ARG A 17 -5.61 -4.68 45.26
N SER A 18 -5.49 -5.15 44.06
CA SER A 18 -5.68 -6.56 43.69
C SER A 18 -4.42 -7.39 43.77
N ARG A 19 -3.27 -6.78 44.10
CA ARG A 19 -1.95 -7.42 44.01
C ARG A 19 -1.83 -8.68 44.88
N SER A 20 -2.34 -8.66 46.12
CA SER A 20 -2.28 -9.82 47.00
C SER A 20 -3.06 -11.03 46.43
N ARG A 21 -4.28 -10.78 45.97
CA ARG A 21 -5.09 -11.81 45.31
C ARG A 21 -4.45 -12.33 44.04
N PHE A 22 -3.88 -11.42 43.23
CA PHE A 22 -3.17 -11.81 42.01
C PHE A 22 -1.99 -12.73 42.31
N LEU A 23 -1.19 -12.45 43.37
CA LEU A 23 -0.07 -13.31 43.77
C LEU A 23 -0.52 -14.70 44.24
N GLU A 24 -1.66 -14.80 44.91
CA GLU A 24 -2.27 -16.08 45.27
C GLU A 24 -2.76 -16.86 44.04
N GLU A 25 -3.45 -16.16 43.12
CA GLU A 25 -3.95 -16.77 41.89
C GLU A 25 -2.79 -17.18 40.96
N GLN A 26 -1.70 -16.40 40.94
CA GLN A 26 -0.53 -16.68 40.11
C GLN A 26 0.10 -18.04 40.39
N GLN A 27 0.02 -18.51 41.67
CA GLN A 27 0.54 -19.83 42.02
C GLN A 27 -0.33 -20.99 41.47
N ALA A 28 -1.60 -20.73 41.20
CA ALA A 28 -2.54 -21.67 40.61
C ALA A 28 -2.62 -21.58 39.08
N LEU A 29 -2.05 -20.53 38.46
CA LEU A 29 -2.04 -20.36 37.00
C LEU A 29 -1.15 -21.42 36.36
N GLN A 30 -1.67 -22.04 35.32
CA GLN A 30 -0.88 -22.92 34.46
C GLN A 30 0.06 -22.09 33.54
N ALA A 31 1.15 -22.71 33.11
CA ALA A 31 2.03 -22.12 32.13
C ALA A 31 1.23 -21.77 30.85
N LEU A 32 1.55 -20.63 30.23
CA LEU A 32 0.94 -20.26 28.98
C LEU A 32 1.21 -21.33 27.93
N PRO A 33 0.19 -21.68 27.11
CA PRO A 33 0.40 -22.64 26.03
C PRO A 33 1.45 -22.13 25.06
N GLU A 34 2.24 -23.03 24.52
CA GLU A 34 3.32 -22.75 23.59
C GLU A 34 2.85 -22.01 22.31
N TYR A 35 1.57 -22.20 21.98
CA TYR A 35 0.92 -21.54 20.84
C TYR A 35 -0.12 -20.54 21.34
N GLY A 36 0.01 -19.29 20.90
CA GLY A 36 -0.99 -18.26 21.17
C GLY A 36 -2.32 -18.59 20.49
N ALA A 37 -3.42 -18.20 21.13
CA ALA A 37 -4.73 -18.29 20.51
C ALA A 37 -4.78 -17.47 19.21
N VAL A 38 -5.55 -17.96 18.23
CA VAL A 38 -5.77 -17.24 16.98
C VAL A 38 -6.63 -16.01 17.27
N ASP A 39 -6.07 -14.83 17.08
CA ASP A 39 -6.68 -13.52 17.34
C ASP A 39 -7.30 -12.87 16.09
N TYR A 40 -7.50 -13.63 15.03
CA TYR A 40 -8.09 -13.15 13.79
C TYR A 40 -9.30 -13.98 13.34
N THR A 41 -10.18 -13.32 12.57
CA THR A 41 -11.25 -14.01 11.83
C THR A 41 -10.80 -14.23 10.39
N LEU A 42 -10.88 -15.45 9.89
CA LEU A 42 -10.58 -15.77 8.51
C LEU A 42 -11.80 -15.53 7.62
N LEU A 43 -11.64 -14.74 6.57
CA LEU A 43 -12.66 -14.42 5.58
C LEU A 43 -12.16 -14.75 4.17
N SER A 44 -13.06 -15.24 3.30
CA SER A 44 -12.77 -15.43 1.87
C SER A 44 -13.62 -14.46 1.06
N ILE A 45 -12.98 -13.47 0.42
CA ILE A 45 -13.68 -12.35 -0.21
C ILE A 45 -13.24 -12.22 -1.66
N LYS A 46 -14.22 -12.04 -2.56
CA LYS A 46 -13.97 -11.81 -3.98
C LYS A 46 -13.64 -10.36 -4.23
N VAL A 47 -12.56 -10.10 -5.01
CA VAL A 47 -12.20 -8.76 -5.46
C VAL A 47 -13.17 -8.31 -6.56
N THR A 48 -13.73 -7.13 -6.39
CA THR A 48 -14.66 -6.54 -7.37
C THR A 48 -13.94 -6.02 -8.61
N ARG A 49 -14.70 -5.70 -9.66
CA ARG A 49 -14.15 -5.07 -10.87
C ARG A 49 -13.52 -3.69 -10.62
N SER A 50 -13.91 -3.03 -9.55
CA SER A 50 -13.34 -1.74 -9.12
C SER A 50 -12.10 -1.89 -8.25
N ALA A 51 -11.47 -3.08 -8.22
CA ALA A 51 -10.33 -3.38 -7.37
C ALA A 51 -10.60 -3.08 -5.89
N THR A 52 -11.76 -3.49 -5.39
CA THR A 52 -12.17 -3.31 -3.99
C THR A 52 -12.65 -4.61 -3.38
N ILE A 53 -12.54 -4.68 -2.05
CA ILE A 53 -13.15 -5.71 -1.21
C ILE A 53 -14.03 -5.05 -0.16
N GLU A 54 -15.09 -5.72 0.27
CA GLU A 54 -15.93 -5.24 1.39
C GLU A 54 -15.73 -6.16 2.60
N VAL A 55 -15.31 -5.56 3.72
CA VAL A 55 -15.10 -6.24 4.99
C VAL A 55 -15.87 -5.50 6.08
N ARG A 56 -16.85 -6.16 6.71
CA ARG A 56 -17.63 -5.58 7.83
C ARG A 56 -18.16 -4.17 7.51
N ARG A 57 -18.79 -3.98 6.36
CA ARG A 57 -19.37 -2.70 5.88
C ARG A 57 -18.34 -1.61 5.58
N VAL A 58 -17.08 -1.98 5.44
CA VAL A 58 -16.03 -1.08 4.98
C VAL A 58 -15.50 -1.56 3.65
N VAL A 59 -15.43 -0.63 2.68
CA VAL A 59 -14.88 -0.89 1.35
C VAL A 59 -13.43 -0.48 1.35
N TYR A 60 -12.54 -1.43 1.08
CA TYR A 60 -11.10 -1.23 0.96
C TYR A 60 -10.67 -1.37 -0.50
N SER A 61 -9.77 -0.49 -0.96
CA SER A 61 -9.11 -0.68 -2.25
C SER A 61 -7.98 -1.69 -2.12
N VAL A 62 -7.81 -2.50 -3.15
CA VAL A 62 -6.71 -3.47 -3.27
C VAL A 62 -6.02 -3.28 -4.62
N PRO A 63 -4.76 -3.73 -4.80
CA PRO A 63 -4.12 -3.72 -6.11
C PRO A 63 -5.02 -4.37 -7.16
N SER A 64 -4.98 -3.86 -8.39
CA SER A 64 -5.87 -4.31 -9.47
C SER A 64 -5.53 -5.71 -10.02
N ARG A 65 -4.35 -6.25 -9.69
CA ARG A 65 -3.89 -7.55 -10.18
C ARG A 65 -4.85 -8.72 -9.86
N PRO A 66 -5.38 -8.90 -8.61
CA PRO A 66 -6.28 -9.99 -8.27
C PRO A 66 -7.76 -9.71 -8.54
N ILE A 67 -8.12 -8.81 -9.46
CA ILE A 67 -9.53 -8.55 -9.81
C ILE A 67 -10.21 -9.84 -10.26
N GLY A 68 -11.34 -10.16 -9.64
CA GLY A 68 -12.13 -11.36 -9.92
C GLY A 68 -11.75 -12.57 -9.09
N GLU A 69 -10.57 -12.59 -8.48
CA GLU A 69 -10.10 -13.66 -7.61
C GLU A 69 -10.69 -13.57 -6.20
N ARG A 70 -10.56 -14.66 -5.45
CA ARG A 70 -10.89 -14.71 -4.04
C ARG A 70 -9.61 -14.58 -3.21
N LEU A 71 -9.59 -13.56 -2.34
CA LEU A 71 -8.52 -13.36 -1.38
C LEU A 71 -8.90 -13.96 -0.04
N GLN A 72 -7.92 -14.52 0.65
CA GLN A 72 -8.06 -14.83 2.07
C GLN A 72 -7.67 -13.60 2.89
N VAL A 73 -8.55 -13.20 3.80
CA VAL A 73 -8.35 -12.02 4.63
C VAL A 73 -8.35 -12.46 6.09
N ARG A 74 -7.25 -12.24 6.78
CA ARG A 74 -7.19 -12.35 8.24
C ARG A 74 -7.57 -11.00 8.84
N LEU A 75 -8.72 -10.96 9.47
CA LEU A 75 -9.26 -9.76 10.10
C LEU A 75 -8.87 -9.74 11.57
N TYR A 76 -7.94 -8.88 11.92
CA TYR A 76 -7.54 -8.57 13.30
C TYR A 76 -8.38 -7.42 13.87
N HIS A 77 -8.14 -7.04 15.12
CA HIS A 77 -8.83 -5.90 15.76
C HIS A 77 -8.35 -4.54 15.19
N ASP A 78 -7.10 -4.44 14.76
CA ASP A 78 -6.42 -3.23 14.30
C ASP A 78 -6.12 -3.21 12.79
N LYS A 79 -6.05 -4.37 12.15
CA LYS A 79 -5.60 -4.51 10.76
C LYS A 79 -6.30 -5.64 10.01
N LEU A 80 -6.16 -5.59 8.71
CA LEU A 80 -6.50 -6.66 7.78
C LEU A 80 -5.23 -7.11 7.08
N VAL A 81 -4.99 -8.41 7.02
CA VAL A 81 -3.90 -8.99 6.24
C VAL A 81 -4.50 -9.82 5.12
N LEU A 82 -4.21 -9.43 3.88
CA LEU A 82 -4.73 -10.05 2.67
C LEU A 82 -3.70 -11.02 2.10
N TYR A 83 -4.16 -12.19 1.70
CA TYR A 83 -3.33 -13.24 1.14
C TYR A 83 -3.77 -13.61 -0.27
N VAL A 84 -2.80 -13.77 -1.15
CA VAL A 84 -2.93 -14.43 -2.46
C VAL A 84 -2.21 -15.77 -2.35
N GLY A 85 -2.96 -16.85 -2.35
CA GLY A 85 -2.40 -18.15 -1.97
C GLY A 85 -1.90 -18.14 -0.51
N GLN A 86 -0.62 -18.43 -0.33
CA GLN A 86 0.03 -18.44 1.00
C GLN A 86 0.86 -17.17 1.28
N GLN A 87 0.98 -16.28 0.30
CA GLN A 87 1.79 -15.07 0.44
C GLN A 87 0.95 -13.87 0.89
N VAL A 88 1.51 -13.06 1.79
CA VAL A 88 0.92 -11.78 2.18
C VAL A 88 1.01 -10.83 0.99
N ALA A 89 -0.15 -10.42 0.49
CA ALA A 89 -0.25 -9.49 -0.63
C ALA A 89 -0.33 -8.03 -0.15
N LEU A 90 -1.05 -7.78 0.95
CA LEU A 90 -1.30 -6.42 1.44
C LEU A 90 -1.70 -6.46 2.92
N THR A 91 -1.25 -5.45 3.67
CA THR A 91 -1.74 -5.18 5.03
C THR A 91 -2.39 -3.80 5.05
N LEU A 92 -3.62 -3.72 5.54
CA LEU A 92 -4.40 -2.49 5.63
C LEU A 92 -4.80 -2.21 7.09
N PRO A 93 -4.89 -0.95 7.50
CA PRO A 93 -5.44 -0.60 8.81
C PRO A 93 -6.93 -0.93 8.82
N ARG A 94 -7.43 -1.47 9.92
CA ARG A 94 -8.85 -1.67 10.12
C ARG A 94 -9.49 -0.36 10.52
N ILE A 95 -10.47 0.08 9.74
CA ILE A 95 -11.29 1.23 10.08
C ILE A 95 -12.72 0.79 10.41
N TYR A 96 -13.43 1.65 11.09
CA TYR A 96 -14.83 1.45 11.48
C TYR A 96 -15.67 2.59 10.91
N PRO A 97 -16.92 2.34 10.50
CA PRO A 97 -17.85 3.40 10.14
C PRO A 97 -18.02 4.38 11.32
N ALA A 98 -18.08 5.67 11.01
CA ALA A 98 -18.35 6.68 12.01
C ALA A 98 -19.75 6.48 12.61
N PRO A 99 -19.99 6.97 13.84
CA PRO A 99 -21.32 6.93 14.45
C PRO A 99 -22.38 7.54 13.51
N GLY A 100 -23.46 6.80 13.27
CA GLY A 100 -24.51 7.20 12.32
C GLY A 100 -24.26 6.88 10.84
N GLN A 101 -23.07 6.40 10.46
CA GLN A 101 -22.78 5.93 9.11
C GLN A 101 -22.95 4.42 9.00
N SER A 102 -23.67 3.98 7.97
CA SER A 102 -23.88 2.55 7.72
C SER A 102 -22.69 1.87 7.06
N ARG A 103 -21.84 2.62 6.35
CA ARG A 103 -20.68 2.15 5.58
C ARG A 103 -19.52 3.13 5.66
N ALA A 104 -18.28 2.63 5.58
CA ALA A 104 -17.07 3.43 5.44
C ALA A 104 -16.29 3.01 4.19
N ARG A 105 -15.35 3.86 3.78
CA ARG A 105 -14.47 3.60 2.63
C ARG A 105 -13.03 3.92 3.02
N CYS A 106 -12.12 3.02 2.68
CA CYS A 106 -10.67 3.18 2.83
C CYS A 106 -10.05 2.94 1.45
N ILE A 107 -10.00 3.98 0.65
CA ILE A 107 -9.55 3.91 -0.74
C ILE A 107 -8.18 4.56 -0.83
N ASN A 108 -7.20 3.78 -1.25
CA ASN A 108 -5.89 4.25 -1.66
C ASN A 108 -5.84 4.23 -3.19
N TYR A 109 -5.77 5.40 -3.80
CA TYR A 109 -5.77 5.55 -5.25
C TYR A 109 -4.55 4.88 -5.92
N ARG A 110 -3.44 4.76 -5.19
CA ARG A 110 -2.21 4.09 -5.66
C ARG A 110 -2.46 2.64 -6.08
N HIS A 111 -3.44 1.97 -5.46
CA HIS A 111 -3.82 0.60 -5.82
C HIS A 111 -4.46 0.48 -7.21
N ILE A 112 -5.15 1.54 -7.65
CA ILE A 112 -6.00 1.52 -8.84
C ILE A 112 -5.51 2.44 -9.96
N ILE A 113 -4.54 3.31 -9.69
CA ILE A 113 -4.08 4.31 -10.67
C ILE A 113 -3.55 3.68 -11.96
N GLY A 114 -2.88 2.54 -11.90
CA GLY A 114 -2.41 1.83 -13.08
C GLY A 114 -3.57 1.39 -14.01
N SER A 115 -4.67 0.92 -13.43
CA SER A 115 -5.87 0.54 -14.18
C SER A 115 -6.61 1.75 -14.73
N LEU A 116 -6.65 2.85 -13.97
CA LEU A 116 -7.23 4.11 -14.43
C LEU A 116 -6.43 4.73 -15.56
N ALA A 117 -5.09 4.65 -15.52
CA ALA A 117 -4.23 5.13 -16.60
C ALA A 117 -4.50 4.41 -17.94
N ALA A 118 -4.87 3.12 -17.89
CA ALA A 118 -5.28 2.39 -19.09
C ALA A 118 -6.68 2.79 -19.59
N LYS A 119 -7.57 3.25 -18.71
CA LYS A 119 -8.95 3.64 -19.03
C LYS A 119 -9.36 4.92 -18.29
N PRO A 120 -8.81 6.10 -18.65
CA PRO A 120 -9.01 7.34 -17.88
C PRO A 120 -10.47 7.76 -17.72
N GLN A 121 -11.31 7.49 -18.70
CA GLN A 121 -12.73 7.82 -18.62
C GLN A 121 -13.49 7.08 -17.50
N ALA A 122 -12.97 5.93 -17.04
CA ALA A 122 -13.55 5.21 -15.91
C ALA A 122 -13.52 6.03 -14.62
N PHE A 123 -12.62 7.01 -14.51
CA PHE A 123 -12.55 7.91 -13.35
C PHE A 123 -13.83 8.72 -13.18
N ARG A 124 -14.35 9.35 -14.24
CA ARG A 124 -15.54 10.19 -14.19
C ARG A 124 -16.78 9.44 -13.70
N PHE A 125 -16.94 8.20 -14.14
CA PHE A 125 -18.09 7.35 -13.82
C PHE A 125 -17.89 6.46 -12.59
N SER A 126 -16.76 6.60 -11.90
CA SER A 126 -16.47 5.82 -10.71
C SER A 126 -17.29 6.32 -9.52
N GLN A 127 -18.00 5.41 -8.85
CA GLN A 127 -18.65 5.70 -7.56
C GLN A 127 -17.66 6.02 -6.45
N LEU A 128 -16.37 5.75 -6.69
CA LEU A 128 -15.28 5.99 -5.74
C LEU A 128 -14.49 7.25 -6.08
N ARG A 129 -14.92 8.03 -7.11
CA ARG A 129 -14.17 9.19 -7.63
C ARG A 129 -13.67 10.11 -6.51
N ASP A 130 -14.56 10.53 -5.61
CA ASP A 130 -14.23 11.48 -4.56
C ASP A 130 -13.29 10.89 -3.47
N ASN A 131 -13.24 9.56 -3.37
CA ASN A 131 -12.31 8.84 -2.48
C ASN A 131 -10.97 8.51 -3.16
N ILE A 132 -10.90 8.58 -4.51
CA ILE A 132 -9.67 8.39 -5.29
C ILE A 132 -8.80 9.64 -5.22
N LEU A 133 -9.40 10.82 -5.10
CA LEU A 133 -8.69 12.08 -4.99
C LEU A 133 -8.03 12.19 -3.61
N PRO A 134 -6.70 12.44 -3.54
CA PRO A 134 -5.94 12.36 -2.29
C PRO A 134 -6.41 13.35 -1.23
N ASP A 135 -6.69 14.59 -1.63
CA ASP A 135 -7.06 15.68 -0.74
C ASP A 135 -8.09 16.65 -1.38
N ASP A 136 -8.43 17.69 -0.66
CA ASP A 136 -9.38 18.70 -1.11
C ASP A 136 -8.82 19.54 -2.27
N ASN A 137 -7.50 19.71 -2.38
CA ASN A 137 -6.87 20.40 -3.49
C ASN A 137 -7.15 19.68 -4.81
N TYR A 138 -7.04 18.34 -4.81
CA TYR A 138 -7.36 17.54 -5.99
C TYR A 138 -8.86 17.51 -6.30
N ARG A 139 -9.74 17.66 -5.29
CA ARG A 139 -11.19 17.76 -5.53
C ARG A 139 -11.54 19.06 -6.22
N GLU A 140 -11.00 20.18 -5.73
CA GLU A 140 -11.17 21.49 -6.38
C GLU A 140 -10.54 21.52 -7.77
N LEU A 141 -9.31 20.99 -7.90
CA LEU A 141 -8.61 20.85 -9.17
C LEU A 141 -9.43 20.08 -10.20
N TRP A 142 -10.04 18.96 -9.79
CA TRP A 142 -10.92 18.20 -10.67
C TRP A 142 -12.11 19.00 -11.16
N GLN A 143 -12.76 19.77 -10.29
CA GLN A 143 -13.90 20.62 -10.67
C GLN A 143 -13.48 21.63 -11.72
N LEU A 144 -12.38 22.36 -11.49
CA LEU A 144 -11.88 23.36 -12.44
C LEU A 144 -11.49 22.76 -13.79
N VAL A 145 -10.87 21.58 -13.79
CA VAL A 145 -10.47 20.87 -15.01
C VAL A 145 -11.69 20.34 -15.76
N ASP A 146 -12.69 19.82 -15.05
CA ASP A 146 -13.92 19.26 -15.66
C ASP A 146 -14.78 20.35 -16.28
N ASP A 147 -14.77 21.56 -15.73
CA ASP A 147 -15.49 22.72 -16.26
C ASP A 147 -14.77 23.35 -17.47
N ALA A 148 -13.43 23.30 -17.48
CA ALA A 148 -12.63 23.98 -18.51
C ALA A 148 -12.31 23.11 -19.73
N LEU A 149 -12.21 21.80 -19.57
CA LEU A 149 -11.75 20.88 -20.62
C LEU A 149 -12.87 19.93 -21.08
N PRO A 150 -12.82 19.45 -22.35
CA PRO A 150 -13.70 18.39 -22.80
C PRO A 150 -13.59 17.14 -21.87
N ALA A 151 -14.71 16.51 -21.60
CA ALA A 151 -14.83 15.41 -20.63
C ALA A 151 -13.75 14.31 -20.75
N GLN A 152 -13.35 13.99 -21.97
CA GLN A 152 -12.33 12.98 -22.25
C GLN A 152 -10.93 13.47 -21.90
N GLU A 153 -10.64 14.72 -22.19
CA GLU A 153 -9.37 15.36 -21.92
C GLU A 153 -9.18 15.63 -20.43
N ALA A 154 -10.25 16.10 -19.76
CA ALA A 154 -10.28 16.28 -18.31
C ALA A 154 -9.92 14.99 -17.56
N CYS A 155 -10.54 13.87 -17.96
CA CYS A 155 -10.23 12.56 -17.36
C CYS A 155 -8.78 12.11 -17.62
N LYS A 156 -8.28 12.30 -18.84
CA LYS A 156 -6.86 11.98 -19.15
C LYS A 156 -5.91 12.82 -18.34
N TRP A 157 -6.19 14.11 -18.24
CA TRP A 157 -5.35 15.07 -17.52
C TRP A 157 -5.25 14.72 -16.03
N ILE A 158 -6.39 14.60 -15.33
CA ILE A 158 -6.37 14.33 -13.89
C ILE A 158 -5.77 12.95 -13.56
N VAL A 159 -6.07 11.92 -14.34
CA VAL A 159 -5.50 10.59 -14.12
C VAL A 159 -3.99 10.58 -14.37
N THR A 160 -3.50 11.35 -15.35
CA THR A 160 -2.05 11.47 -15.57
C THR A 160 -1.38 12.22 -14.43
N VAL A 161 -1.98 13.29 -13.94
CA VAL A 161 -1.48 14.02 -12.76
C VAL A 161 -1.42 13.12 -11.52
N LEU A 162 -2.49 12.37 -11.24
CA LEU A 162 -2.49 11.40 -10.14
C LEU A 162 -1.44 10.31 -10.31
N ARG A 163 -1.20 9.87 -11.55
CA ARG A 163 -0.13 8.90 -11.82
C ARG A 163 1.25 9.47 -11.54
N LEU A 164 1.52 10.69 -12.00
CA LEU A 164 2.77 11.38 -11.72
C LEU A 164 2.97 11.60 -10.22
N ALA A 165 1.93 12.06 -9.51
CA ALA A 165 1.96 12.21 -8.06
C ALA A 165 2.31 10.90 -7.34
N CYS A 166 1.76 9.77 -7.82
CA CYS A 166 2.04 8.44 -7.28
C CYS A 166 3.46 7.96 -7.59
N GLU A 167 3.94 8.15 -8.83
CA GLU A 167 5.26 7.70 -9.28
C GLU A 167 6.39 8.43 -8.55
N TYR A 168 6.18 9.69 -8.20
CA TYR A 168 7.22 10.55 -7.61
C TYR A 168 6.96 10.94 -6.15
N ASP A 169 5.92 10.38 -5.54
CA ASP A 169 5.53 10.62 -4.13
C ASP A 169 5.38 12.12 -3.80
N SER A 170 4.78 12.88 -4.71
CA SER A 170 4.72 14.34 -4.68
C SER A 170 3.29 14.90 -4.67
N GLU A 171 2.33 14.16 -4.10
CA GLU A 171 0.91 14.50 -4.13
C GLU A 171 0.63 15.94 -3.67
N HIS A 172 1.12 16.32 -2.50
CA HIS A 172 0.82 17.63 -1.93
C HIS A 172 1.38 18.78 -2.77
N ALA A 173 2.69 18.74 -3.09
CA ALA A 173 3.37 19.81 -3.82
C ALA A 173 2.82 19.97 -5.25
N LEU A 174 2.55 18.84 -5.92
CA LEU A 174 1.98 18.85 -7.26
C LEU A 174 0.54 19.36 -7.24
N GLY A 175 -0.29 18.88 -6.30
CA GLY A 175 -1.68 19.30 -6.16
C GLY A 175 -1.83 20.78 -5.89
N GLU A 176 -1.04 21.34 -4.96
CA GLU A 176 -1.05 22.77 -4.62
C GLU A 176 -0.62 23.63 -5.80
N THR A 177 0.47 23.28 -6.47
CA THR A 177 0.97 24.06 -7.60
C THR A 177 -0.01 24.07 -8.78
N LEU A 178 -0.55 22.90 -9.13
CA LEU A 178 -1.50 22.81 -10.24
C LEU A 178 -2.84 23.45 -9.93
N LEU A 179 -3.27 23.43 -8.67
CA LEU A 179 -4.49 24.13 -8.24
C LEU A 179 -4.35 25.65 -8.39
N GLN A 180 -3.21 26.23 -8.01
CA GLN A 180 -2.94 27.66 -8.19
C GLN A 180 -2.97 28.03 -9.68
N GLN A 181 -2.40 27.23 -10.54
CA GLN A 181 -2.43 27.45 -11.99
C GLN A 181 -3.84 27.32 -12.58
N ALA A 182 -4.59 26.30 -12.15
CA ALA A 182 -5.95 26.08 -12.60
C ALA A 182 -6.90 27.24 -12.23
N ARG A 183 -6.73 27.85 -11.05
CA ARG A 183 -7.52 29.02 -10.59
C ARG A 183 -7.33 30.25 -11.49
N VAL A 184 -6.19 30.37 -12.17
CA VAL A 184 -5.95 31.45 -13.16
C VAL A 184 -6.21 30.98 -14.60
N GLY A 185 -6.86 29.82 -14.78
CA GLY A 185 -7.23 29.29 -16.08
C GLY A 185 -6.09 28.69 -16.88
N GLN A 186 -4.96 28.39 -16.25
CA GLN A 186 -3.79 27.81 -16.91
C GLN A 186 -3.77 26.29 -16.69
N PHE A 187 -4.00 25.54 -17.76
CA PHE A 187 -3.93 24.08 -17.76
C PHE A 187 -2.73 23.64 -18.59
N GLU A 188 -1.61 23.37 -17.94
CA GLU A 188 -0.42 22.87 -18.60
C GLU A 188 -0.63 21.47 -19.18
N CYS A 189 0.03 21.19 -20.30
CA CYS A 189 0.08 19.85 -20.86
C CYS A 189 0.79 18.90 -19.88
N THR A 190 0.31 17.68 -19.77
CA THR A 190 0.86 16.67 -18.86
C THR A 190 2.34 16.37 -19.12
N GLN A 191 2.82 16.52 -20.35
CA GLN A 191 4.24 16.39 -20.71
C GLN A 191 5.07 17.52 -20.11
N THR A 192 4.56 18.76 -20.13
CA THR A 192 5.21 19.93 -19.54
C THR A 192 5.29 19.79 -18.02
N ILE A 193 4.20 19.32 -17.37
CA ILE A 193 4.17 19.03 -15.94
C ILE A 193 5.25 17.99 -15.61
N GLN A 194 5.33 16.92 -16.37
CA GLN A 194 6.34 15.88 -16.17
C GLN A 194 7.77 16.43 -16.32
N ALA A 195 8.04 17.23 -17.35
CA ALA A 195 9.36 17.80 -17.57
C ALA A 195 9.75 18.81 -16.48
N ARG A 196 8.79 19.55 -15.94
CA ARG A 196 9.04 20.60 -14.93
C ARG A 196 9.25 20.05 -13.54
N PHE A 197 8.41 19.12 -13.11
CA PHE A 197 8.44 18.59 -11.75
C PHE A 197 9.36 17.38 -11.62
N PHE A 198 9.58 16.64 -12.70
CA PHE A 198 10.24 15.36 -12.70
C PHE A 198 11.35 15.32 -13.72
N THR A 199 12.41 16.09 -13.47
CA THR A 199 13.65 15.93 -14.23
C THR A 199 14.14 14.50 -13.99
N PRO A 200 14.30 13.67 -15.02
CA PRO A 200 14.81 12.32 -14.81
C PRO A 200 16.17 12.44 -14.10
N GLN A 201 16.27 11.91 -12.89
CA GLN A 201 17.57 11.73 -12.27
C GLN A 201 18.39 10.89 -13.26
N ARG A 202 19.38 11.51 -13.86
CA ARG A 202 20.30 10.84 -14.76
C ARG A 202 20.83 9.64 -13.99
N ALA A 203 20.47 8.45 -14.43
CA ALA A 203 20.95 7.23 -13.79
C ALA A 203 22.47 7.37 -13.66
N PRO A 204 23.06 7.12 -12.49
CA PRO A 204 24.51 7.21 -12.35
C PRO A 204 25.11 6.32 -13.43
N GLU A 205 26.08 6.86 -14.17
CA GLU A 205 26.81 6.07 -15.15
C GLU A 205 27.45 4.89 -14.42
N LEU A 206 26.82 3.74 -14.53
CA LEU A 206 27.38 2.51 -14.02
C LEU A 206 28.58 2.19 -14.90
N LYS A 207 29.76 2.55 -14.44
CA LYS A 207 31.00 2.08 -15.02
C LYS A 207 31.11 0.59 -14.74
N SER A 208 30.50 -0.22 -15.59
CA SER A 208 30.69 -1.67 -15.53
C SER A 208 32.10 -1.96 -16.08
N GLN A 209 33.01 -2.27 -15.20
CA GLN A 209 34.26 -2.90 -15.63
C GLN A 209 33.93 -4.38 -15.84
N GLN A 210 33.90 -4.80 -17.09
CA GLN A 210 33.86 -6.23 -17.41
C GLN A 210 35.11 -6.87 -16.83
N HIS A 211 34.92 -7.85 -15.96
CA HIS A 211 36.01 -8.72 -15.53
C HIS A 211 36.63 -9.39 -16.74
N SER A 212 37.96 -9.41 -16.85
CA SER A 212 38.61 -10.10 -17.95
C SER A 212 38.23 -11.58 -17.89
N LEU A 213 37.89 -12.17 -19.04
CA LEU A 213 37.51 -13.58 -19.12
C LEU A 213 38.62 -14.51 -18.59
N GLN A 214 39.87 -14.07 -18.59
CA GLN A 214 41.02 -14.78 -17.99
C GLN A 214 40.86 -15.05 -16.50
N SER A 215 40.10 -14.24 -15.76
CA SER A 215 39.81 -14.52 -14.34
C SER A 215 38.94 -15.75 -14.14
N TYR A 216 38.17 -16.18 -15.14
CA TYR A 216 37.35 -17.37 -15.08
C TYR A 216 38.11 -18.64 -15.47
N ASP A 217 39.19 -18.51 -16.23
CA ASP A 217 40.07 -19.65 -16.58
C ASP A 217 40.77 -20.24 -15.35
N ALA A 218 41.05 -19.39 -14.35
CA ALA A 218 41.61 -19.81 -13.06
C ALA A 218 40.63 -20.71 -12.27
N LEU A 219 39.32 -20.45 -12.37
CA LEU A 219 38.27 -21.27 -11.74
C LEU A 219 38.12 -22.65 -12.45
N LEU A 220 38.22 -22.64 -13.78
CA LEU A 220 38.16 -23.87 -14.56
C LEU A 220 39.37 -24.78 -14.31
N SER A 221 40.56 -24.21 -14.07
CA SER A 221 41.76 -24.99 -13.74
C SER A 221 41.68 -25.60 -12.33
N SER A 222 41.09 -24.88 -11.35
CA SER A 222 40.85 -25.43 -10.01
C SER A 222 39.82 -26.54 -9.98
N LEU A 223 38.75 -26.45 -10.78
CA LEU A 223 37.75 -27.51 -10.92
C LEU A 223 38.31 -28.76 -11.62
N LYS A 224 39.20 -28.61 -12.63
CA LYS A 224 39.88 -29.70 -13.27
C LYS A 224 40.91 -30.41 -12.35
N ALA A 225 41.50 -29.68 -11.41
CA ALA A 225 42.40 -30.25 -10.41
C ALA A 225 41.63 -31.09 -9.36
N GLN A 226 40.47 -30.63 -8.93
CA GLN A 226 39.60 -31.37 -8.02
C GLN A 226 39.03 -32.66 -8.67
N ALA A 227 38.56 -32.56 -9.92
CA ALA A 227 38.04 -33.73 -10.63
C ALA A 227 39.09 -34.83 -10.91
N LYS A 228 40.40 -34.52 -10.90
CA LYS A 228 41.47 -35.53 -10.99
C LYS A 228 41.76 -36.23 -9.67
N HIS A 229 41.44 -35.57 -8.54
CA HIS A 229 41.69 -36.17 -7.22
C HIS A 229 40.59 -37.16 -6.80
N ASP A 230 39.39 -37.04 -7.37
CA ASP A 230 38.24 -37.91 -7.06
C ASP A 230 38.21 -39.23 -7.89
N VAL A 231 39.17 -39.43 -8.80
CA VAL A 231 39.24 -40.63 -9.65
C VAL A 231 40.30 -41.65 -9.18
N GLU A 232 41.17 -41.32 -8.20
CA GLU A 232 42.11 -42.26 -7.60
C GLU A 232 41.63 -42.73 -6.22
N VAL A 233 40.61 -43.61 -6.20
CA VAL A 233 40.38 -44.53 -5.09
C VAL A 233 40.69 -45.95 -5.61
N PRO A 234 41.75 -46.60 -5.16
CA PRO A 234 42.05 -47.96 -5.52
C PRO A 234 41.10 -48.93 -4.81
N PHE A 235 40.73 -49.97 -5.53
CA PHE A 235 40.04 -51.15 -5.03
C PHE A 235 40.80 -51.85 -3.92
#